data_6eb19f2701292091fd479a060ca25ac4
#
_entry.id   6eb19f2701292091fd479a060ca25ac4
#
_cell.length_a   1.000
_cell.length_b   1.000
_cell.length_c   1.000
_cell.angle_alpha   90.00
_cell.angle_beta   90.00
_cell.angle_gamma   90.00
#
_symmetry.space_group_name_H-M   'P 1'
#
loop_
_entity.id
_entity.type
_entity.pdbx_description
1 polymer ?
#
loop_
_entity_poly.entity_id
_entity_poly.type
_entity_poly.pdbx_seq_one_letter_code
_entity_poly.pdbx_strand_id
1 'polypeptide(L)'
;MQVVKPIKRTKELAPLSRDHHSGLLLCWKIRTGIQKGISVDRIADYVVFYYENHLKEHFSEEEQYIFPLAGHNDEMVSKALDEHRTIVSLITKLENTTQRDNATLERLSYTLD
;
A
#
# COMPACT_ATOMS: atom_id res chain seq x y z
N MET A 1 21.60 -15.66 -2.29
CA MET A 1 21.63 -14.99 -2.62
C MET A 1 21.61 -14.29 -2.84
N GLN A 2 21.54 -14.36 -3.04
CA GLN A 2 21.58 -13.54 -3.52
C GLN A 2 21.71 -12.77 -3.87
N VAL A 3 21.89 -12.80 -3.74
CA VAL A 3 22.19 -11.81 -3.96
C VAL A 3 22.31 -11.14 -4.88
N VAL A 4 22.81 -11.31 -5.41
CA VAL A 4 22.81 -10.78 -6.43
C VAL A 4 21.82 -10.03 -6.77
N LYS A 5 21.10 -10.04 -6.32
CA LYS A 5 20.08 -9.40 -6.44
C LYS A 5 20.09 -8.01 -6.59
N PRO A 6 21.04 -7.23 -6.21
CA PRO A 6 21.07 -5.81 -6.46
C PRO A 6 20.85 -5.48 -7.90
N ILE A 7 21.34 -6.31 -8.76
CA ILE A 7 21.18 -6.09 -10.17
C ILE A 7 19.73 -6.13 -10.57
N LYS A 8 18.98 -6.96 -9.91
CA LYS A 8 17.59 -7.09 -10.21
C LYS A 8 16.78 -5.91 -9.82
N ARG A 9 17.37 -5.02 -9.03
CA ARG A 9 16.68 -3.86 -8.63
C ARG A 9 16.82 -2.77 -9.59
N THR A 10 17.00 -3.07 -10.82
CA THR A 10 17.14 -2.09 -11.83
C THR A 10 15.78 -1.57 -12.22
N LYS A 11 15.56 -1.41 -13.51
CA LYS A 11 14.38 -0.73 -14.00
C LYS A 11 13.08 -1.43 -13.68
N GLU A 12 13.08 -2.75 -13.75
CA GLU A 12 11.84 -3.48 -13.55
C GLU A 12 11.33 -3.41 -12.11
N LEU A 13 12.26 -3.44 -11.16
CA LEU A 13 11.87 -3.47 -9.75
C LEU A 13 11.82 -2.11 -9.08
N ALA A 14 12.32 -1.08 -9.73
CA ALA A 14 12.32 0.25 -9.14
C ALA A 14 10.92 0.76 -8.79
N PRO A 15 9.90 0.61 -9.67
CA PRO A 15 8.54 1.04 -9.30
C PRO A 15 8.00 0.32 -8.09
N LEU A 16 8.24 -0.99 -8.00
CA LEU A 16 7.80 -1.79 -6.86
C LEU A 16 8.46 -1.33 -5.57
N SER A 17 9.76 -1.05 -5.62
CA SER A 17 10.51 -0.57 -4.49
C SER A 17 9.99 0.79 -4.00
N ARG A 18 9.71 1.70 -4.93
CA ARG A 18 9.18 3.01 -4.58
C ARG A 18 7.80 2.91 -3.95
N ASP A 19 6.97 2.02 -4.47
CA ASP A 19 5.63 1.83 -3.97
C ASP A 19 5.67 1.31 -2.54
N HIS A 20 6.56 0.34 -2.29
CA HIS A 20 6.74 -0.19 -0.95
C HIS A 20 7.16 0.90 0.03
N HIS A 21 8.09 1.76 -0.38
CA HIS A 21 8.53 2.88 0.44
C HIS A 21 7.37 3.83 0.74
N SER A 22 6.55 4.13 -0.26
CA SER A 22 5.39 5.00 -0.07
C SER A 22 4.38 4.38 0.90
N GLY A 23 4.20 3.06 0.82
CA GLY A 23 3.32 2.36 1.75
C GLY A 23 3.82 2.44 3.17
N LEU A 24 5.13 2.29 3.38
CA LEU A 24 5.70 2.40 4.71
C LEU A 24 5.55 3.80 5.28
N LEU A 25 5.71 4.81 4.44
CA LEU A 25 5.53 6.18 4.86
C LEU A 25 4.08 6.43 5.31
N LEU A 26 3.12 5.95 4.55
CA LEU A 26 1.72 6.08 4.92
C LEU A 26 1.42 5.34 6.22
N CYS A 27 1.98 4.14 6.38
CA CYS A 27 1.87 3.36 7.60
C CYS A 27 2.33 4.17 8.82
N TRP A 28 3.51 4.78 8.71
CA TRP A 28 4.06 5.61 9.77
C TRP A 28 3.14 6.79 10.09
N LYS A 29 2.62 7.44 9.06
CA LYS A 29 1.74 8.59 9.26
C LYS A 29 0.43 8.21 9.95
N ILE A 30 -0.13 7.06 9.60
CA ILE A 30 -1.34 6.58 10.26
C ILE A 30 -1.06 6.34 11.75
N ARG A 31 -0.01 5.60 12.05
CA ARG A 31 0.33 5.26 13.43
C ARG A 31 0.64 6.51 14.26
N THR A 32 1.38 7.42 13.68
CA THR A 32 1.71 8.67 14.36
C THR A 32 0.47 9.51 14.61
N GLY A 33 -0.44 9.57 13.63
CA GLY A 33 -1.68 10.31 13.78
C GLY A 33 -2.54 9.75 14.89
N ILE A 34 -2.69 8.43 14.96
CA ILE A 34 -3.45 7.79 16.02
C ILE A 34 -2.81 8.08 17.38
N GLN A 35 -1.49 7.95 17.45
CA GLN A 35 -0.74 8.15 18.68
C GLN A 35 -0.87 9.58 19.20
N LYS A 36 -0.95 10.55 18.30
CA LYS A 36 -1.08 11.95 18.66
C LYS A 36 -2.53 12.39 18.91
N GLY A 37 -3.46 11.46 18.79
CA GLY A 37 -4.87 11.77 19.05
C GLY A 37 -5.55 12.55 17.94
N ILE A 38 -5.02 12.50 16.73
CA ILE A 38 -5.68 13.13 15.58
C ILE A 38 -6.96 12.36 15.27
N SER A 39 -8.02 13.05 14.91
CA SER A 39 -9.32 12.42 14.71
C SER A 39 -9.28 11.41 13.59
N VAL A 40 -10.12 10.38 13.72
CA VAL A 40 -10.26 9.34 12.70
C VAL A 40 -10.59 9.96 11.35
N ASP A 41 -11.51 10.94 11.33
CA ASP A 41 -11.91 11.58 10.08
C ASP A 41 -10.75 12.26 9.38
N ARG A 42 -9.90 12.94 10.12
CA ARG A 42 -8.76 13.62 9.51
C ARG A 42 -7.75 12.64 8.96
N ILE A 43 -7.48 11.58 9.73
CA ILE A 43 -6.54 10.56 9.27
C ILE A 43 -7.12 9.86 8.05
N ALA A 44 -8.40 9.51 8.08
CA ALA A 44 -9.04 8.82 6.96
C ALA A 44 -9.06 9.69 5.70
N ASP A 45 -9.35 10.98 5.84
CA ASP A 45 -9.32 11.89 4.70
C ASP A 45 -7.94 11.92 4.07
N TYR A 46 -6.90 11.97 4.90
CA TYR A 46 -5.54 11.97 4.41
C TYR A 46 -5.19 10.66 3.70
N VAL A 47 -5.62 9.55 4.29
CA VAL A 47 -5.35 8.22 3.72
C VAL A 47 -5.99 8.08 2.35
N VAL A 48 -7.25 8.48 2.21
CA VAL A 48 -7.95 8.41 0.94
C VAL A 48 -7.25 9.30 -0.10
N PHE A 49 -6.88 10.51 0.30
CA PHE A 49 -6.15 11.42 -0.57
C PHE A 49 -4.82 10.79 -1.02
N TYR A 50 -4.08 10.22 -0.07
CA TYR A 50 -2.78 9.63 -0.36
C TYR A 50 -2.91 8.47 -1.34
N TYR A 51 -3.92 7.62 -1.12
CA TYR A 51 -4.16 6.51 -2.04
C TYR A 51 -4.45 7.01 -3.45
N GLU A 52 -5.37 7.96 -3.58
CA GLU A 52 -5.78 8.45 -4.89
C GLU A 52 -4.64 9.13 -5.65
N ASN A 53 -3.73 9.78 -4.95
CA ASN A 53 -2.69 10.58 -5.57
C ASN A 53 -1.33 9.90 -5.63
N HIS A 54 -1.10 8.86 -4.84
CA HIS A 54 0.24 8.26 -4.75
C HIS A 54 0.27 6.74 -4.89
N LEU A 55 -0.79 6.04 -4.56
CA LEU A 55 -0.75 4.58 -4.56
C LEU A 55 -1.55 3.94 -5.69
N LYS A 56 -2.67 4.52 -6.06
CA LYS A 56 -3.59 3.91 -7.01
C LYS A 56 -2.92 3.62 -8.35
N GLU A 57 -2.24 4.60 -8.89
CA GLU A 57 -1.58 4.45 -10.18
C GLU A 57 -0.43 3.45 -10.09
N HIS A 58 0.33 3.49 -9.01
CA HIS A 58 1.42 2.54 -8.81
C HIS A 58 0.93 1.11 -8.73
N PHE A 59 -0.17 0.87 -8.02
CA PHE A 59 -0.75 -0.46 -7.97
C PHE A 59 -1.15 -0.94 -9.36
N SER A 60 -1.78 -0.05 -10.13
CA SER A 60 -2.20 -0.37 -11.47
C SER A 60 -1.01 -0.70 -12.36
N GLU A 61 0.05 0.09 -12.28
CA GLU A 61 1.27 -0.13 -13.07
C GLU A 61 1.93 -1.45 -12.71
N GLU A 62 2.00 -1.76 -11.42
CA GLU A 62 2.57 -3.02 -10.98
C GLU A 62 1.81 -4.22 -11.53
N GLU A 63 0.49 -4.15 -11.45
CA GLU A 63 -0.35 -5.25 -11.91
C GLU A 63 -0.32 -5.43 -13.41
N GLN A 64 -0.22 -4.33 -14.15
CA GLN A 64 -0.24 -4.39 -15.61
C GLN A 64 1.13 -4.68 -16.22
N TYR A 65 2.19 -4.17 -15.62
CA TYR A 65 3.50 -4.18 -16.27
C TYR A 65 4.59 -4.93 -15.52
N ILE A 66 4.55 -4.89 -14.19
CA ILE A 66 5.64 -5.45 -13.39
C ILE A 66 5.38 -6.92 -13.05
N PHE A 67 4.21 -7.20 -12.52
CA PHE A 67 3.88 -8.56 -12.08
C PHE A 67 3.91 -9.58 -13.22
N PRO A 68 3.44 -9.26 -14.44
CA PRO A 68 3.55 -10.23 -15.52
C PRO A 68 4.97 -10.63 -15.84
N LEU A 69 5.95 -9.78 -15.56
CA LEU A 69 7.35 -10.11 -15.80
C LEU A 69 7.85 -11.20 -14.85
N ALA A 70 7.26 -11.31 -13.68
CA ALA A 70 7.65 -12.32 -12.69
C ALA A 70 6.99 -13.68 -12.91
N GLY A 71 5.94 -13.73 -13.72
CA GLY A 71 5.25 -14.97 -14.03
C GLY A 71 4.02 -15.20 -13.17
N HIS A 72 3.12 -16.03 -13.69
CA HIS A 72 1.82 -16.25 -13.06
C HIS A 72 1.88 -17.03 -11.76
N ASN A 73 2.90 -17.87 -11.60
CA ASN A 73 2.99 -18.74 -10.44
C ASN A 73 3.89 -18.20 -9.34
N ASP A 74 4.28 -16.94 -9.45
CA ASP A 74 5.16 -16.33 -8.47
C ASP A 74 4.37 -16.04 -7.19
N GLU A 75 4.83 -16.60 -6.08
CA GLU A 75 4.16 -16.43 -4.80
C GLU A 75 4.21 -14.99 -4.32
N MET A 76 5.29 -14.27 -4.62
CA MET A 76 5.41 -12.88 -4.24
C MET A 76 4.39 -12.02 -4.97
N VAL A 77 4.15 -12.31 -6.24
CA VAL A 77 3.14 -11.61 -7.02
C VAL A 77 1.76 -11.88 -6.46
N SER A 78 1.47 -13.15 -6.15
CA SER A 78 0.18 -13.51 -5.59
C SER A 78 -0.07 -12.80 -4.27
N LYS A 79 0.95 -12.77 -3.42
CA LYS A 79 0.86 -12.07 -2.14
C LYS A 79 0.66 -10.58 -2.32
N ALA A 80 1.38 -9.97 -3.25
CA ALA A 80 1.27 -8.55 -3.51
C ALA A 80 -0.13 -8.20 -4.02
N LEU A 81 -0.70 -9.03 -4.89
CA LEU A 81 -2.06 -8.82 -5.37
C LEU A 81 -3.08 -8.89 -4.25
N ASP A 82 -2.91 -9.86 -3.34
CA ASP A 82 -3.79 -9.97 -2.19
C ASP A 82 -3.69 -8.74 -1.29
N GLU A 83 -2.46 -8.25 -1.08
CA GLU A 83 -2.25 -7.04 -0.29
C GLU A 83 -2.90 -5.84 -0.94
N HIS A 84 -2.76 -5.70 -2.27
CA HIS A 84 -3.42 -4.61 -2.99
C HIS A 84 -4.93 -4.66 -2.80
N ARG A 85 -5.52 -5.84 -2.91
CA ARG A 85 -6.96 -5.99 -2.73
C ARG A 85 -7.41 -5.62 -1.32
N THR A 86 -6.64 -6.03 -0.33
CA THR A 86 -6.94 -5.71 1.06
C THR A 86 -6.85 -4.21 1.29
N ILE A 87 -5.79 -3.57 0.78
CA ILE A 87 -5.62 -2.13 0.90
C ILE A 87 -6.79 -1.39 0.26
N VAL A 88 -7.14 -1.77 -0.97
CA VAL A 88 -8.25 -1.12 -1.68
C VAL A 88 -9.56 -1.29 -0.92
N SER A 89 -9.79 -2.48 -0.38
CA SER A 89 -10.99 -2.75 0.41
C SER A 89 -11.07 -1.84 1.64
N LEU A 90 -9.96 -1.70 2.35
CA LEU A 90 -9.92 -0.85 3.54
C LEU A 90 -10.08 0.63 3.17
N ILE A 91 -9.44 1.07 2.08
CA ILE A 91 -9.59 2.44 1.59
C ILE A 91 -11.05 2.71 1.21
N THR A 92 -11.69 1.78 0.53
CA THR A 92 -13.10 1.91 0.15
C THR A 92 -13.97 2.08 1.40
N LYS A 93 -13.68 1.33 2.45
CA LYS A 93 -14.40 1.48 3.70
C LYS A 93 -14.18 2.86 4.31
N LEU A 94 -12.96 3.39 4.22
CA LEU A 94 -12.66 4.71 4.75
C LEU A 94 -13.29 5.84 3.94
N GLU A 95 -13.63 5.59 2.69
CA GLU A 95 -14.35 6.58 1.89
C GLU A 95 -15.77 6.78 2.40
N ASN A 96 -16.32 5.79 3.06
CA ASN A 96 -17.65 5.90 3.65
C ASN A 96 -17.52 6.55 5.03
N THR A 97 -17.91 7.82 5.13
CA THR A 97 -17.72 8.60 6.34
C THR A 97 -18.46 8.06 7.55
N THR A 98 -19.46 7.21 7.35
CA THR A 98 -20.22 6.65 8.47
C THR A 98 -19.61 5.36 9.01
N GLN A 99 -18.59 4.82 8.35
CA GLN A 99 -17.97 3.55 8.74
C GLN A 99 -16.52 3.67 9.16
N ARG A 100 -16.07 4.89 9.38
CA ARG A 100 -14.68 5.13 9.76
C ARG A 100 -14.45 4.80 11.22
N ASP A 101 -13.37 4.05 11.50
CA ASP A 101 -12.97 3.75 12.86
C ASP A 101 -11.46 3.51 12.93
N ASN A 102 -10.94 3.54 14.16
CA ASN A 102 -9.51 3.31 14.37
C ASN A 102 -9.09 1.90 13.99
N ALA A 103 -9.96 0.93 14.18
CA ALA A 103 -9.62 -0.45 13.86
C ALA A 103 -9.30 -0.61 12.38
N THR A 104 -10.06 0.06 11.51
CA THR A 104 -9.80 0.02 10.08
C THR A 104 -8.46 0.66 9.76
N LEU A 105 -8.16 1.80 10.38
CA LEU A 105 -6.89 2.48 10.17
C LEU A 105 -5.72 1.63 10.64
N GLU A 106 -5.84 0.99 11.80
CA GLU A 106 -4.80 0.13 12.33
C GLU A 106 -4.56 -1.07 11.41
N ARG A 107 -5.64 -1.67 10.94
CA ARG A 107 -5.52 -2.80 10.04
C ARG A 107 -4.83 -2.40 8.73
N LEU A 108 -5.17 -1.23 8.22
CA LEU A 108 -4.52 -0.71 7.03
C LEU A 108 -3.03 -0.51 7.27
N SER A 109 -2.65 0.04 8.43
CA SER A 109 -1.25 0.25 8.74
C SER A 109 -0.48 -1.07 8.80
N TYR A 110 -1.08 -2.12 9.33
CA TYR A 110 -0.44 -3.44 9.35
C TYR A 110 -0.28 -4.01 7.94
N THR A 111 -1.27 -3.80 7.10
CA THR A 111 -1.20 -4.29 5.72
C THR A 111 -0.13 -3.57 4.92
N LEU A 112 0.05 -2.27 5.18
CA LEU A 112 1.06 -1.46 4.50
C LEU A 112 2.48 -1.73 5.01
N ASP A 113 2.60 -2.30 6.20
CA ASP A 113 3.90 -2.62 6.79
C ASP A 113 4.45 -3.90 6.18
#